data_67a6957ec317f5d92a5ca32d4c981cb5
#
_entry.id   67a6957ec317f5d92a5ca32d4c981cb5
#
_cell.length_a   1.000
_cell.length_b   1.000
_cell.length_c   1.000
_cell.angle_alpha   90.00
_cell.angle_beta   90.00
_cell.angle_gamma   90.00
#
_symmetry.space_group_name_H-M   'P 1'
#
loop_
_entity.id
_entity.type
_entity.pdbx_description
1 polymer ?
#
loop_
_entity_poly.entity_id
_entity_poly.type
_entity_poly.pdbx_seq_one_letter_code
_entity_poly.pdbx_strand_id
1 'polypeptide(L)'
;MVYEAESDKIPFFKQYFSVIILLANIIVFIWQLLDPAQQMHIEYAFVPAEFFAGQNLWTIITSMFMHGDYVHIIMNMWFFIIITDNCEHAMGHVLYLITYFVSGFCGTLLHALSTLIWP
;
A
#
# COMPACT_ATOMS: atom_id res chain seq x y z
N MET A 1 9.21 -9.71 -27.35
CA MET A 1 8.71 -9.00 -26.17
C MET A 1 8.38 -9.96 -25.04
N VAL A 2 7.54 -10.96 -25.27
CA VAL A 2 7.18 -11.93 -24.22
C VAL A 2 8.39 -12.72 -23.73
N TYR A 3 9.24 -13.15 -24.63
CA TYR A 3 10.44 -13.89 -24.25
C TYR A 3 11.46 -13.03 -23.47
N GLU A 4 11.50 -11.74 -23.74
CA GLU A 4 12.34 -10.82 -22.98
C GLU A 4 11.87 -10.69 -21.53
N ALA A 5 10.57 -10.60 -21.33
CA ALA A 5 10.00 -10.56 -19.99
C ALA A 5 10.34 -11.81 -19.19
N GLU A 6 10.37 -12.97 -19.82
CA GLU A 6 10.76 -14.21 -19.14
C GLU A 6 12.25 -14.26 -18.81
N SER A 7 13.10 -13.78 -19.72
CA SER A 7 14.55 -13.77 -19.51
C SER A 7 14.96 -12.79 -18.41
N ASP A 8 14.13 -11.74 -18.16
CA ASP A 8 14.41 -10.72 -17.16
C ASP A 8 13.84 -11.04 -15.77
N LYS A 9 13.20 -12.19 -15.62
CA LYS A 9 12.64 -12.58 -14.33
C LYS A 9 13.74 -12.82 -13.30
N ILE A 10 13.50 -12.29 -12.09
CA ILE A 10 14.33 -12.53 -10.92
C ILE A 10 13.46 -13.00 -9.76
N PRO A 11 14.02 -13.70 -8.75
CA PRO A 11 13.25 -14.07 -7.56
C PRO A 11 12.67 -12.83 -6.88
N PHE A 12 11.45 -12.94 -6.37
CA PHE A 12 10.78 -11.84 -5.68
C PHE A 12 11.66 -11.25 -4.57
N PHE A 13 12.36 -12.10 -3.81
CA PHE A 13 13.18 -11.66 -2.69
C PHE A 13 14.41 -10.84 -3.08
N LYS A 14 14.74 -10.77 -4.37
CA LYS A 14 15.79 -9.88 -4.88
C LYS A 14 15.27 -8.52 -5.30
N GLN A 15 13.98 -8.32 -5.24
CA GLN A 15 13.32 -7.05 -5.54
C GLN A 15 13.16 -6.27 -4.23
N TYR A 16 14.15 -5.44 -3.91
CA TYR A 16 14.34 -4.86 -2.58
C TYR A 16 13.14 -4.08 -2.06
N PHE A 17 12.61 -3.14 -2.85
CA PHE A 17 11.50 -2.32 -2.40
C PHE A 17 10.19 -3.11 -2.31
N SER A 18 10.00 -4.09 -3.19
CA SER A 18 8.84 -4.99 -3.10
C SER A 18 8.85 -5.75 -1.78
N VAL A 19 10.01 -6.27 -1.37
CA VAL A 19 10.16 -6.97 -0.10
C VAL A 19 9.96 -6.01 1.07
N ILE A 20 10.54 -4.81 1.02
CA ILE A 20 10.40 -3.81 2.08
C ILE A 20 8.94 -3.40 2.25
N ILE A 21 8.23 -3.16 1.16
CA ILE A 21 6.81 -2.80 1.20
C ILE A 21 5.97 -3.94 1.78
N LEU A 22 6.23 -5.18 1.35
CA LEU A 22 5.54 -6.36 1.88
C LEU A 22 5.74 -6.48 3.38
N LEU A 23 6.99 -6.38 3.84
CA LEU A 23 7.32 -6.48 5.26
C LEU A 23 6.73 -5.32 6.06
N ALA A 24 6.75 -4.10 5.52
CA ALA A 24 6.17 -2.95 6.18
C ALA A 24 4.67 -3.14 6.43
N ASN A 25 3.93 -3.64 5.43
CA ASN A 25 2.51 -3.95 5.60
C ASN A 25 2.27 -4.98 6.68
N ILE A 26 3.06 -6.05 6.70
CA ILE A 26 2.95 -7.12 7.70
C ILE A 26 3.28 -6.59 9.10
N ILE A 27 4.35 -5.83 9.23
CA ILE A 27 4.79 -5.27 10.53
C ILE A 27 3.73 -4.31 11.08
N VAL A 28 3.20 -3.43 10.25
CA VAL A 28 2.15 -2.50 10.66
C VAL A 28 0.90 -3.26 11.10
N PHE A 29 0.53 -4.32 10.39
CA PHE A 29 -0.63 -5.12 10.77
C PHE A 29 -0.43 -5.83 12.11
N ILE A 30 0.76 -6.37 12.36
CA ILE A 30 1.10 -6.97 13.66
C ILE A 30 0.97 -5.91 14.76
N TRP A 31 1.47 -4.71 14.52
CA TRP A 31 1.34 -3.61 15.46
C TRP A 31 -0.13 -3.28 15.73
N GLN A 32 -0.96 -3.24 14.68
CA GLN A 32 -2.40 -3.03 14.85
C GLN A 32 -3.05 -4.10 15.74
N LEU A 33 -2.63 -5.38 15.58
CA LEU A 33 -3.14 -6.48 16.40
C LEU A 33 -2.74 -6.36 17.87
N LEU A 34 -1.57 -5.75 18.14
CA LEU A 34 -1.06 -5.55 19.49
C LEU A 34 -1.59 -4.25 20.14
N ASP A 35 -2.45 -3.52 19.46
CA ASP A 35 -3.02 -2.27 19.93
C ASP A 35 -4.49 -2.46 20.33
N PRO A 36 -4.77 -2.88 21.59
CA PRO A 36 -6.14 -3.21 22.00
C PRO A 36 -7.09 -2.02 22.04
N ALA A 37 -6.55 -0.80 22.18
CA ALA A 37 -7.36 0.42 22.20
C ALA A 37 -7.63 0.97 20.80
N GLN A 38 -7.12 0.31 19.76
CA GLN A 38 -7.22 0.75 18.37
C GLN A 38 -6.73 2.18 18.16
N GLN A 39 -5.73 2.58 18.93
CA GLN A 39 -5.16 3.92 18.87
C GLN A 39 -4.57 4.22 17.49
N MET A 40 -3.98 3.23 16.85
CA MET A 40 -3.45 3.37 15.49
C MET A 40 -4.54 3.74 14.48
N HIS A 41 -5.72 3.15 14.60
CA HIS A 41 -6.84 3.50 13.72
C HIS A 41 -7.28 4.94 13.94
N ILE A 42 -7.25 5.41 15.17
CA ILE A 42 -7.63 6.79 15.50
C ILE A 42 -6.61 7.79 14.93
N GLU A 43 -5.32 7.50 15.08
CA GLU A 43 -4.25 8.45 14.75
C GLU A 43 -3.80 8.38 13.29
N TYR A 44 -3.79 7.19 12.69
CA TYR A 44 -3.13 6.96 11.40
C TYR A 44 -4.07 6.56 10.27
N ALA A 45 -5.34 6.25 10.56
CA ALA A 45 -6.31 5.94 9.51
C ALA A 45 -6.71 7.20 8.74
N PHE A 46 -6.93 7.05 7.45
CA PHE A 46 -7.36 8.14 6.60
C PHE A 46 -8.84 8.46 6.85
N VAL A 47 -9.13 9.73 7.11
CA VAL A 47 -10.50 10.23 7.29
C VAL A 47 -10.78 11.29 6.22
N PRO A 48 -11.70 11.03 5.27
CA PRO A 48 -11.97 11.98 4.17
C PRO A 48 -12.33 13.38 4.63
N ALA A 49 -13.12 13.51 5.70
CA ALA A 49 -13.51 14.82 6.23
C ALA A 49 -12.31 15.64 6.69
N GLU A 50 -11.34 14.99 7.34
CA GLU A 50 -10.11 15.66 7.76
C GLU A 50 -9.27 16.06 6.54
N PHE A 51 -9.21 15.21 5.54
CA PHE A 51 -8.49 15.50 4.30
C PHE A 51 -9.02 16.79 3.64
N PHE A 52 -10.33 16.90 3.47
CA PHE A 52 -10.94 18.08 2.87
C PHE A 52 -10.78 19.33 3.73
N ALA A 53 -10.60 19.18 5.04
CA ALA A 53 -10.31 20.28 5.94
C ALA A 53 -8.82 20.64 5.99
N GLY A 54 -7.97 19.93 5.25
CA GLY A 54 -6.53 20.16 5.25
C GLY A 54 -5.83 19.67 6.52
N GLN A 55 -6.45 18.74 7.25
CA GLN A 55 -5.93 18.23 8.52
C GLN A 55 -5.40 16.81 8.34
N ASN A 56 -4.36 16.48 9.12
CA ASN A 56 -3.80 15.13 9.20
C ASN A 56 -3.50 14.51 7.83
N LEU A 57 -2.89 15.30 6.95
CA LEU A 57 -2.61 14.88 5.57
C LEU A 57 -1.64 13.70 5.49
N TRP A 58 -0.80 13.48 6.51
CA TRP A 58 0.11 12.34 6.56
C TRP A 58 -0.61 10.99 6.54
N THR A 59 -1.90 10.97 6.93
CA THR A 59 -2.67 9.72 6.97
C THR A 59 -2.90 9.12 5.58
N ILE A 60 -2.72 9.90 4.51
CA ILE A 60 -2.71 9.36 3.15
C ILE A 60 -1.64 8.28 3.02
N ILE A 61 -0.45 8.53 3.55
CA ILE A 61 0.67 7.59 3.47
C ILE A 61 0.53 6.48 4.52
N THR A 62 0.24 6.83 5.76
CA THR A 62 0.16 5.84 6.84
C THR A 62 -0.95 4.82 6.60
N SER A 63 -2.10 5.25 6.08
CA SER A 63 -3.22 4.36 5.80
C SER A 63 -2.94 3.36 4.68
N MET A 64 -1.99 3.63 3.81
CA MET A 64 -1.61 2.70 2.74
C MET A 64 -1.08 1.37 3.28
N PHE A 65 -0.55 1.36 4.50
CA PHE A 65 0.04 0.18 5.13
C PHE A 65 -0.87 -0.48 6.15
N MET A 66 -2.06 0.08 6.39
CA MET A 66 -3.00 -0.41 7.39
C MET A 66 -4.06 -1.32 6.76
N HIS A 67 -4.50 -2.32 7.50
CA HIS A 67 -5.52 -3.26 7.03
C HIS A 67 -6.56 -3.51 8.12
N GLY A 68 -7.82 -3.68 7.70
CA GLY A 68 -8.93 -3.83 8.62
C GLY A 68 -9.03 -5.20 9.30
N ASP A 69 -8.63 -6.27 8.60
CA ASP A 69 -8.72 -7.62 9.11
C ASP A 69 -7.73 -8.57 8.43
N TYR A 70 -7.71 -9.83 8.88
CA TYR A 70 -6.80 -10.85 8.35
C TYR A 70 -7.03 -11.16 6.88
N VAL A 71 -8.29 -11.25 6.46
CA VAL A 71 -8.63 -11.55 5.07
C VAL A 71 -8.14 -10.43 4.17
N HIS A 72 -8.34 -9.19 4.59
CA HIS A 72 -7.94 -8.01 3.83
C HIS A 72 -6.42 -8.00 3.59
N ILE A 73 -5.61 -8.20 4.64
CA ILE A 73 -4.15 -8.18 4.47
C ILE A 73 -3.66 -9.37 3.65
N ILE A 74 -4.21 -10.57 3.89
CA ILE A 74 -3.80 -11.78 3.16
C ILE A 74 -4.07 -11.60 1.66
N MET A 75 -5.27 -11.16 1.30
CA MET A 75 -5.64 -10.97 -0.10
C MET A 75 -4.82 -9.85 -0.75
N ASN A 76 -4.63 -8.72 -0.05
CA ASN A 76 -3.84 -7.62 -0.57
C ASN A 76 -2.38 -8.00 -0.78
N MET A 77 -1.78 -8.73 0.14
CA MET A 77 -0.38 -9.13 0.01
C MET A 77 -0.22 -10.19 -1.08
N TRP A 78 -1.18 -11.08 -1.23
CA TRP A 78 -1.17 -12.05 -2.33
C TRP A 78 -1.22 -11.34 -3.68
N PHE A 79 -2.20 -10.45 -3.87
CA PHE A 79 -2.29 -9.67 -5.11
C PHE A 79 -1.06 -8.80 -5.32
N PHE A 80 -0.53 -8.20 -4.27
CA PHE A 80 0.68 -7.42 -4.35
C PHE A 80 1.85 -8.24 -4.92
N ILE A 81 2.08 -9.44 -4.39
CA ILE A 81 3.17 -10.30 -4.87
C ILE A 81 2.96 -10.68 -6.34
N ILE A 82 1.74 -11.06 -6.72
CA ILE A 82 1.43 -11.49 -8.09
C ILE A 82 1.60 -10.33 -9.07
N ILE A 83 1.01 -9.17 -8.75
CA ILE A 83 0.97 -8.03 -9.67
C ILE A 83 2.33 -7.34 -9.76
N THR A 84 3.06 -7.24 -8.66
CA THR A 84 4.33 -6.51 -8.63
C THR A 84 5.55 -7.40 -8.91
N ASP A 85 5.35 -8.71 -9.07
CA ASP A 85 6.45 -9.60 -9.38
C ASP A 85 7.16 -9.14 -10.65
N ASN A 86 8.47 -8.93 -10.54
CA ASN A 86 9.33 -8.37 -11.59
C ASN A 86 9.05 -6.92 -11.99
N CYS A 87 8.04 -6.25 -11.43
CA CYS A 87 7.80 -4.84 -11.75
C CYS A 87 8.94 -3.95 -11.31
N GLU A 88 9.46 -4.17 -10.11
CA GLU A 88 10.60 -3.41 -9.61
C GLU A 88 11.84 -3.63 -10.48
N HIS A 89 12.08 -4.86 -10.88
CA HIS A 89 13.21 -5.20 -11.76
C HIS A 89 13.06 -4.54 -13.12
N ALA A 90 11.86 -4.59 -13.71
CA ALA A 90 11.59 -4.03 -15.03
C ALA A 90 11.60 -2.51 -15.06
N MET A 91 11.08 -1.86 -14.02
CA MET A 91 10.95 -0.40 -13.94
C MET A 91 12.18 0.28 -13.36
N GLY A 92 12.99 -0.43 -12.61
CA GLY A 92 14.03 0.14 -11.77
C GLY A 92 13.46 0.53 -10.39
N HIS A 93 14.33 0.54 -9.39
CA HIS A 93 13.90 0.69 -8.00
C HIS A 93 13.20 2.02 -7.72
N VAL A 94 13.73 3.12 -8.25
CA VAL A 94 13.20 4.46 -7.96
C VAL A 94 11.83 4.65 -8.62
N LEU A 95 11.70 4.31 -9.89
CA LEU A 95 10.43 4.47 -10.62
C LEU A 95 9.35 3.56 -10.03
N TYR A 96 9.71 2.34 -9.64
CA TYR A 96 8.79 1.43 -8.97
C TYR A 96 8.24 2.03 -7.67
N LEU A 97 9.13 2.57 -6.84
CA LEU A 97 8.74 3.17 -5.57
C LEU A 97 7.81 4.37 -5.77
N ILE A 98 8.15 5.25 -6.71
CA ILE A 98 7.31 6.39 -7.07
C ILE A 98 5.94 5.91 -7.53
N THR A 99 5.89 4.93 -8.41
CA THR A 99 4.64 4.37 -8.95
C THR A 99 3.77 3.80 -7.83
N TYR A 100 4.38 3.09 -6.88
CA TYR A 100 3.65 2.53 -5.75
C TYR A 100 2.97 3.63 -4.92
N PHE A 101 3.70 4.66 -4.53
CA PHE A 101 3.13 5.73 -3.71
C PHE A 101 2.13 6.60 -4.48
N VAL A 102 2.39 6.88 -5.75
CA VAL A 102 1.43 7.62 -6.59
C VAL A 102 0.14 6.84 -6.76
N SER A 103 0.22 5.54 -6.99
CA SER A 103 -0.97 4.68 -7.11
C SER A 103 -1.78 4.66 -5.82
N GLY A 104 -1.11 4.54 -4.66
CA GLY A 104 -1.75 4.58 -3.36
C GLY A 104 -2.42 5.92 -3.09
N PHE A 105 -1.73 7.02 -3.41
CA PHE A 105 -2.28 8.37 -3.29
C PHE A 105 -3.53 8.53 -4.16
N CYS A 106 -3.48 8.12 -5.42
CA CYS A 106 -4.63 8.20 -6.32
C CYS A 106 -5.81 7.38 -5.82
N GLY A 107 -5.57 6.17 -5.31
CA GLY A 107 -6.62 5.34 -4.73
C GLY A 107 -7.27 5.99 -3.53
N THR A 108 -6.48 6.56 -2.63
CA THR A 108 -6.97 7.29 -1.46
C THR A 108 -7.78 8.52 -1.87
N LEU A 109 -7.29 9.27 -2.86
CA LEU A 109 -7.98 10.45 -3.37
C LEU A 109 -9.34 10.08 -4.00
N LEU A 110 -9.38 9.00 -4.78
CA LEU A 110 -10.64 8.51 -5.35
C LEU A 110 -11.63 8.11 -4.27
N HIS A 111 -11.15 7.46 -3.21
CA HIS A 111 -11.99 7.14 -2.06
C HIS A 111 -12.55 8.42 -1.42
N ALA A 112 -11.71 9.41 -1.18
CA ALA A 112 -12.14 10.69 -0.60
C ALA A 112 -13.21 11.36 -1.47
N LEU A 113 -12.99 11.41 -2.78
CA LEU A 113 -13.95 12.00 -3.72
C LEU A 113 -15.26 11.22 -3.77
N SER A 114 -15.21 9.89 -3.64
CA SER A 114 -16.41 9.07 -3.64
C SER A 114 -17.32 9.36 -2.44
N THR A 115 -16.76 9.80 -1.31
CA THR A 115 -17.55 10.15 -0.13
C THR A 115 -18.41 11.41 -0.33
N LEU A 116 -18.08 12.24 -1.32
CA LEU A 116 -18.90 13.41 -1.69
C LEU A 116 -20.17 13.01 -2.43
N ILE A 117 -20.14 11.85 -3.10
CA ILE A 117 -21.27 11.31 -3.87
C ILE A 117 -22.06 10.29 -3.03
N TRP A 118 -21.35 9.47 -2.26
CA TRP A 118 -21.92 8.43 -1.41
C TRP A 118 -21.38 8.60 0.01
N PRO A 119 -21.98 9.54 0.77
CA PRO A 119 -21.53 9.76 2.15
C PRO A 119 -21.88 8.63 3.10
#